data_26ce36cc773789c26c83497d1a36f41b
#
_entry.id   26ce36cc773789c26c83497d1a36f41b
#
_cell.length_a   1.000
_cell.length_b   1.000
_cell.length_c   1.000
_cell.angle_alpha   90.00
_cell.angle_beta   90.00
_cell.angle_gamma   90.00
#
_symmetry.space_group_name_H-M   'P 1'
#
loop_
_entity.id
_entity.type
_entity.pdbx_description
1 polymer ?
#
loop_
_entity_poly.entity_id
_entity_poly.type
_entity_poly.pdbx_seq_one_letter_code
_entity_poly.pdbx_strand_id
1 'polypeptide(L)'
;MIITSPGKVTDRIWLLGREESCQYLIKGDNAYAILGGGMAYVAQDVIEQLARFQIDESSIRYLVIHHAHFDHVGLMPFFKKRWPWAEIIGSSRASGLLARPDVIQTIFGFNQGLLDQHGLADRAEEFGLDRKSIEIDRVMEDGDEIDLGGLTLKFLHTPGHSSCSMSVYIPQEKALSASDAGGIPYGEPVRTFR
;
A
#
# COMPACT_ATOMS: atom_id res chain seq x y z
N MET A 1 -16.00 1.52 15.86
CA MET A 1 -14.82 2.35 16.23
C MET A 1 -14.06 2.61 14.95
N ILE A 2 -13.70 3.86 14.65
CA ILE A 2 -12.83 4.21 13.52
C ILE A 2 -11.43 4.43 14.11
N ILE A 3 -10.42 3.78 13.53
CA ILE A 3 -9.01 3.94 13.92
C ILE A 3 -8.36 4.84 12.87
N THR A 4 -7.92 6.03 13.29
CA THR A 4 -7.29 7.03 12.41
C THR A 4 -5.83 7.28 12.76
N SER A 5 -5.37 6.76 13.91
CA SER A 5 -3.99 6.96 14.37
C SER A 5 -3.16 5.71 14.15
N PRO A 6 -1.89 5.85 13.69
CA PRO A 6 -0.98 4.74 13.52
C PRO A 6 -0.79 3.91 14.79
N GLY A 7 -0.88 2.61 14.66
CA GLY A 7 -0.78 1.68 15.78
C GLY A 7 -1.35 0.31 15.48
N LYS A 8 -1.42 -0.50 16.52
CA LYS A 8 -1.93 -1.86 16.47
C LYS A 8 -3.46 -1.86 16.30
N VAL A 9 -3.95 -2.49 15.24
CA VAL A 9 -5.38 -2.70 14.97
C VAL A 9 -5.85 -4.02 15.54
N THR A 10 -5.10 -5.10 15.30
CA THR A 10 -5.24 -6.43 15.91
C THR A 10 -3.86 -6.92 16.35
N ASP A 11 -3.76 -8.15 16.85
CA ASP A 11 -2.45 -8.72 17.16
C ASP A 11 -1.55 -8.91 15.93
N ARG A 12 -2.15 -8.92 14.74
CA ARG A 12 -1.48 -9.21 13.48
C ARG A 12 -1.61 -8.10 12.42
N ILE A 13 -2.32 -7.02 12.71
CA ILE A 13 -2.54 -5.89 11.78
C ILE A 13 -2.16 -4.58 12.47
N TRP A 14 -1.35 -3.76 11.80
CA TRP A 14 -0.99 -2.40 12.21
C TRP A 14 -1.40 -1.40 11.14
N LEU A 15 -1.89 -0.24 11.59
CA LEU A 15 -2.06 0.95 10.75
C LEU A 15 -0.76 1.74 10.78
N LEU A 16 -0.25 2.10 9.59
CA LEU A 16 0.95 2.91 9.37
C LEU A 16 0.61 4.14 8.53
N GLY A 17 1.54 5.09 8.49
CA GLY A 17 1.43 6.32 7.71
C GLY A 17 0.66 7.40 8.45
N ARG A 18 -0.16 8.15 7.72
CA ARG A 18 -1.03 9.21 8.23
C ARG A 18 -2.49 8.91 7.83
N GLU A 19 -3.44 9.63 8.40
CA GLU A 19 -4.87 9.43 8.12
C GLU A 19 -5.18 9.54 6.62
N GLU A 20 -4.61 10.55 5.95
CA GLU A 20 -4.80 10.82 4.53
C GLU A 20 -3.97 9.92 3.60
N SER A 21 -3.00 9.19 4.13
CA SER A 21 -2.10 8.29 3.38
C SER A 21 -1.67 7.13 4.27
N CYS A 22 -2.58 6.20 4.47
CA CYS A 22 -2.36 5.07 5.38
C CYS A 22 -2.00 3.79 4.63
N GLN A 23 -1.25 2.92 5.30
CA GLN A 23 -0.90 1.58 4.89
C GLN A 23 -1.18 0.61 6.02
N TYR A 24 -1.42 -0.66 5.68
CA TYR A 24 -1.56 -1.71 6.70
C TYR A 24 -0.41 -2.68 6.63
N LEU A 25 0.26 -2.89 7.77
CA LEU A 25 1.21 -3.99 7.93
C LEU A 25 0.45 -5.22 8.42
N ILE A 26 0.60 -6.35 7.72
CA ILE A 26 0.07 -7.65 8.11
C ILE A 26 1.23 -8.54 8.52
N LYS A 27 1.17 -9.03 9.75
CA LYS A 27 2.24 -9.81 10.38
C LYS A 27 1.88 -11.30 10.43
N GLY A 28 2.38 -12.08 9.48
CA GLY A 28 2.38 -13.56 9.56
C GLY A 28 3.52 -14.10 10.42
N ASP A 29 3.56 -15.41 10.61
CA ASP A 29 4.62 -16.06 11.39
C ASP A 29 5.93 -16.19 10.59
N ASN A 30 5.83 -16.27 9.23
CA ASN A 30 6.97 -16.48 8.33
C ASN A 30 7.31 -15.23 7.50
N ALA A 31 6.34 -14.37 7.22
CA ALA A 31 6.51 -13.21 6.39
C ALA A 31 5.52 -12.08 6.76
N TYR A 32 5.91 -10.85 6.46
CA TYR A 32 5.05 -9.68 6.60
C TYR A 32 4.71 -9.11 5.24
N ALA A 33 3.53 -8.48 5.14
CA ALA A 33 3.08 -7.76 3.97
C ALA A 33 2.69 -6.32 4.34
N ILE A 34 3.00 -5.37 3.46
CA ILE A 34 2.46 -3.99 3.53
C ILE A 34 1.40 -3.87 2.44
N LEU A 35 0.17 -3.54 2.85
CA LEU A 35 -0.94 -3.30 1.94
C LEU A 35 -1.14 -1.79 1.74
N GLY A 36 -1.05 -1.35 0.49
CA GLY A 36 -1.12 0.05 0.08
C GLY A 36 0.26 0.70 -0.02
N GLY A 37 0.42 1.55 -1.03
CA GLY A 37 1.69 2.23 -1.33
C GLY A 37 1.66 3.74 -1.07
N GLY A 38 0.60 4.28 -0.53
CA GLY A 38 0.51 5.66 -0.06
C GLY A 38 1.14 6.74 -0.95
N MET A 39 1.26 7.93 -0.40
CA MET A 39 1.96 9.07 -1.00
C MET A 39 3.41 9.16 -0.52
N ALA A 40 4.34 9.59 -1.37
CA ALA A 40 5.78 9.56 -1.09
C ALA A 40 6.18 10.33 0.18
N TYR A 41 5.54 11.46 0.49
CA TYR A 41 5.92 12.32 1.61
C TYR A 41 5.74 11.69 3.00
N VAL A 42 4.95 10.61 3.13
CA VAL A 42 4.79 9.91 4.42
C VAL A 42 5.84 8.82 4.66
N ALA A 43 6.82 8.68 3.77
CA ALA A 43 7.85 7.63 3.86
C ALA A 43 8.55 7.60 5.22
N GLN A 44 8.96 8.77 5.72
CA GLN A 44 9.65 8.87 6.99
C GLN A 44 8.75 8.46 8.17
N ASP A 45 7.47 8.87 8.14
CA ASP A 45 6.50 8.48 9.17
C ASP A 45 6.37 6.96 9.27
N VAL A 46 6.27 6.28 8.11
CA VAL A 46 6.17 4.81 8.07
C VAL A 46 7.41 4.17 8.69
N ILE A 47 8.62 4.61 8.35
CA ILE A 47 9.86 4.04 8.88
C ILE A 47 9.97 4.26 10.39
N GLU A 48 9.68 5.46 10.88
CA GLU A 48 9.70 5.76 12.32
C GLU A 48 8.67 4.94 13.09
N GLN A 49 7.50 4.70 12.49
CA GLN A 49 6.44 3.86 13.07
C GLN A 49 6.85 2.38 13.11
N LEU A 50 7.47 1.85 12.05
CA LEU A 50 8.01 0.48 12.06
C LEU A 50 9.03 0.31 13.20
N ALA A 51 9.94 1.26 13.36
CA ALA A 51 10.92 1.24 14.45
C ALA A 51 10.26 1.34 15.82
N ARG A 52 9.30 2.28 16.00
CA ARG A 52 8.54 2.46 17.24
C ARG A 52 7.75 1.23 17.65
N PHE A 53 7.19 0.51 16.67
CA PHE A 53 6.42 -0.70 16.91
C PHE A 53 7.29 -1.96 16.97
N GLN A 54 8.62 -1.81 16.87
CA GLN A 54 9.59 -2.91 16.89
C GLN A 54 9.30 -3.96 15.81
N ILE A 55 8.93 -3.52 14.62
CA ILE A 55 8.69 -4.39 13.48
C ILE A 55 10.02 -4.84 12.88
N ASP A 56 10.21 -6.13 12.72
CA ASP A 56 11.34 -6.68 11.99
C ASP A 56 11.18 -6.45 10.49
N GLU A 57 11.83 -5.41 9.98
CA GLU A 57 11.78 -5.04 8.57
C GLU A 57 12.34 -6.16 7.67
N SER A 58 13.25 -7.01 8.18
CA SER A 58 13.80 -8.12 7.40
C SER A 58 12.76 -9.18 7.05
N SER A 59 11.64 -9.22 7.76
CA SER A 59 10.50 -10.11 7.51
C SER A 59 9.50 -9.57 6.49
N ILE A 60 9.61 -8.30 6.06
CA ILE A 60 8.75 -7.74 5.01
C ILE A 60 9.13 -8.38 3.68
N ARG A 61 8.18 -9.13 3.10
CA ARG A 61 8.35 -9.89 1.85
C ARG A 61 7.45 -9.39 0.74
N TYR A 62 6.34 -8.73 1.08
CA TYR A 62 5.31 -8.39 0.11
C TYR A 62 4.86 -6.93 0.27
N LEU A 63 4.81 -6.22 -0.86
CA LEU A 63 4.35 -4.85 -1.00
C LEU A 63 3.16 -4.86 -1.95
N VAL A 64 1.94 -4.72 -1.43
CA VAL A 64 0.73 -4.92 -2.22
C VAL A 64 0.18 -3.59 -2.70
N ILE A 65 0.02 -3.47 -4.01
CA ILE A 65 -0.65 -2.35 -4.68
C ILE A 65 -2.13 -2.70 -4.88
N HIS A 66 -3.04 -1.93 -4.27
CA HIS A 66 -4.46 -2.10 -4.48
C HIS A 66 -4.91 -1.60 -5.86
N HIS A 67 -4.37 -0.46 -6.32
CA HIS A 67 -4.58 0.09 -7.65
C HIS A 67 -3.53 1.16 -7.99
N ALA A 68 -3.47 1.59 -9.26
CA ALA A 68 -2.37 2.38 -9.80
C ALA A 68 -2.58 3.91 -9.71
N HIS A 69 -3.32 4.44 -8.74
CA HIS A 69 -3.39 5.88 -8.50
C HIS A 69 -2.17 6.36 -7.70
N PHE A 70 -1.82 7.65 -7.87
CA PHE A 70 -0.59 8.24 -7.34
C PHE A 70 -0.48 8.15 -5.81
N ASP A 71 -1.60 8.21 -5.11
CA ASP A 71 -1.75 8.15 -3.66
C ASP A 71 -1.76 6.71 -3.10
N HIS A 72 -1.66 5.70 -3.98
CA HIS A 72 -1.59 4.29 -3.62
C HIS A 72 -0.31 3.58 -4.08
N VAL A 73 0.58 4.31 -4.77
CA VAL A 73 1.84 3.72 -5.27
C VAL A 73 3.07 4.61 -5.04
N GLY A 74 2.89 5.80 -4.46
CA GLY A 74 3.98 6.78 -4.28
C GLY A 74 5.15 6.27 -3.42
N LEU A 75 4.90 5.40 -2.45
CA LEU A 75 5.93 4.80 -1.61
C LEU A 75 6.62 3.57 -2.23
N MET A 76 6.07 2.98 -3.29
CA MET A 76 6.59 1.71 -3.82
C MET A 76 8.05 1.81 -4.27
N PRO A 77 8.51 2.89 -4.96
CA PRO A 77 9.92 3.03 -5.32
C PRO A 77 10.84 3.13 -4.09
N PHE A 78 10.43 3.87 -3.06
CA PHE A 78 11.15 3.99 -1.80
C PHE A 78 11.23 2.66 -1.06
N PHE A 79 10.11 1.94 -0.93
CA PHE A 79 10.07 0.63 -0.29
C PHE A 79 10.94 -0.39 -1.03
N LYS A 80 10.89 -0.41 -2.36
CA LYS A 80 11.74 -1.32 -3.15
C LYS A 80 13.23 -0.99 -3.04
N LYS A 81 13.59 0.29 -2.85
CA LYS A 81 14.98 0.70 -2.57
C LYS A 81 15.42 0.25 -1.18
N ARG A 82 14.54 0.35 -0.18
CA ARG A 82 14.82 -0.03 1.21
C ARG A 82 14.80 -1.54 1.41
N TRP A 83 13.82 -2.23 0.79
CA TRP A 83 13.63 -3.69 0.88
C TRP A 83 13.73 -4.33 -0.51
N PRO A 84 14.93 -4.42 -1.10
CA PRO A 84 15.10 -4.94 -2.47
C PRO A 84 14.68 -6.39 -2.62
N TRP A 85 14.61 -7.14 -1.53
CA TRP A 85 14.14 -8.52 -1.49
C TRP A 85 12.62 -8.66 -1.46
N ALA A 86 11.88 -7.60 -1.14
CA ALA A 86 10.42 -7.65 -1.09
C ALA A 86 9.83 -7.60 -2.49
N GLU A 87 8.80 -8.42 -2.75
CA GLU A 87 8.08 -8.44 -4.01
C GLU A 87 6.97 -7.37 -4.03
N ILE A 88 6.92 -6.57 -5.08
CA ILE A 88 5.76 -5.71 -5.38
C ILE A 88 4.70 -6.57 -6.07
N ILE A 89 3.50 -6.56 -5.50
CA ILE A 89 2.35 -7.37 -5.93
C ILE A 89 1.23 -6.46 -6.40
N GLY A 90 0.60 -6.82 -7.50
CA GLY A 90 -0.55 -6.09 -8.04
C GLY A 90 -1.30 -6.89 -9.11
N SER A 91 -2.42 -6.35 -9.63
CA SER A 91 -3.13 -6.96 -10.73
C SER A 91 -2.37 -6.84 -12.06
N SER A 92 -2.67 -7.71 -13.03
CA SER A 92 -2.09 -7.65 -14.37
C SER A 92 -2.37 -6.28 -15.05
N ARG A 93 -3.56 -5.71 -14.77
CA ARG A 93 -3.91 -4.40 -15.29
C ARG A 93 -3.12 -3.26 -14.63
N ALA A 94 -2.84 -3.34 -13.33
CA ALA A 94 -1.96 -2.39 -12.64
C ALA A 94 -0.53 -2.47 -13.21
N SER A 95 -0.02 -3.69 -13.45
CA SER A 95 1.28 -3.91 -14.08
C SER A 95 1.39 -3.23 -15.44
N GLY A 96 0.38 -3.38 -16.30
CA GLY A 96 0.33 -2.72 -17.60
C GLY A 96 0.28 -1.19 -17.53
N LEU A 97 -0.42 -0.63 -16.53
CA LEU A 97 -0.49 0.81 -16.32
C LEU A 97 0.85 1.37 -15.80
N LEU A 98 1.44 0.73 -14.80
CA LEU A 98 2.67 1.18 -14.15
C LEU A 98 3.94 0.98 -15.00
N ALA A 99 3.84 0.24 -16.09
CA ALA A 99 4.89 0.14 -17.11
C ALA A 99 4.87 1.30 -18.12
N ARG A 100 3.80 2.12 -18.14
CA ARG A 100 3.64 3.21 -19.11
C ARG A 100 4.33 4.49 -18.64
N PRO A 101 5.24 5.08 -19.45
CA PRO A 101 5.96 6.29 -19.06
C PRO A 101 5.08 7.51 -18.78
N ASP A 102 3.97 7.68 -19.51
CA ASP A 102 3.02 8.79 -19.32
C ASP A 102 2.26 8.66 -17.99
N VAL A 103 1.89 7.44 -17.60
CA VAL A 103 1.25 7.16 -16.31
C VAL A 103 2.24 7.42 -15.16
N ILE A 104 3.47 6.93 -15.27
CA ILE A 104 4.51 7.13 -14.27
C ILE A 104 4.87 8.61 -14.12
N GLN A 105 5.00 9.34 -15.21
CA GLN A 105 5.26 10.78 -15.17
C GLN A 105 4.15 11.52 -14.41
N THR A 106 2.89 11.14 -14.62
CA THR A 106 1.74 11.72 -13.91
C THR A 106 1.79 11.39 -12.42
N ILE A 107 1.99 10.11 -12.06
CA ILE A 107 2.08 9.64 -10.67
C ILE A 107 3.21 10.36 -9.92
N PHE A 108 4.40 10.41 -10.50
CA PHE A 108 5.54 11.04 -9.87
C PHE A 108 5.45 12.56 -9.84
N GLY A 109 4.82 13.18 -10.85
CA GLY A 109 4.53 14.61 -10.86
C GLY A 109 3.63 15.04 -9.71
N PHE A 110 2.56 14.27 -9.42
CA PHE A 110 1.70 14.52 -8.25
C PHE A 110 2.46 14.31 -6.93
N ASN A 111 3.22 13.24 -6.81
CA ASN A 111 4.02 12.99 -5.61
C ASN A 111 5.11 14.05 -5.41
N GLN A 112 5.77 14.53 -6.48
CA GLN A 112 6.71 15.64 -6.40
C GLN A 112 6.03 16.92 -5.88
N GLY A 113 4.85 17.27 -6.43
CA GLY A 113 4.09 18.41 -5.94
C GLY A 113 3.72 18.32 -4.44
N LEU A 114 3.46 17.11 -3.95
CA LEU A 114 3.24 16.88 -2.51
C LEU A 114 4.54 17.02 -1.71
N LEU A 115 5.66 16.52 -2.20
CA LEU A 115 6.97 16.75 -1.57
C LEU A 115 7.28 18.24 -1.45
N ASP A 116 7.01 19.02 -2.51
CA ASP A 116 7.22 20.47 -2.52
C ASP A 116 6.37 21.16 -1.43
N GLN A 117 5.09 20.80 -1.32
CA GLN A 117 4.17 21.33 -0.31
C GLN A 117 4.60 20.99 1.12
N HIS A 118 5.25 19.86 1.33
CA HIS A 118 5.72 19.40 2.64
C HIS A 118 7.19 19.80 2.94
N GLY A 119 7.83 20.62 2.09
CA GLY A 119 9.22 21.05 2.29
C GLY A 119 10.25 19.94 2.07
N LEU A 120 9.91 18.95 1.27
CA LEU A 120 10.73 17.76 0.96
C LEU A 120 11.16 17.70 -0.52
N ALA A 121 11.11 18.85 -1.23
CA ALA A 121 11.39 18.94 -2.67
C ALA A 121 12.73 18.28 -3.08
N ASP A 122 13.77 18.48 -2.28
CA ASP A 122 15.12 17.97 -2.54
C ASP A 122 15.28 16.45 -2.32
N ARG A 123 14.25 15.78 -1.83
CA ARG A 123 14.28 14.35 -1.48
C ARG A 123 13.65 13.42 -2.53
N ALA A 124 13.27 13.95 -3.70
CA ALA A 124 12.60 13.17 -4.75
C ALA A 124 13.40 11.92 -5.17
N GLU A 125 14.73 12.05 -5.34
CA GLU A 125 15.61 10.92 -5.64
C GLU A 125 15.65 9.89 -4.52
N GLU A 126 15.68 10.33 -3.26
CA GLU A 126 15.62 9.43 -2.09
C GLU A 126 14.35 8.58 -2.12
N PHE A 127 13.21 9.18 -2.48
CA PHE A 127 11.93 8.50 -2.61
C PHE A 127 11.75 7.74 -3.92
N GLY A 128 12.75 7.80 -4.82
CA GLY A 128 12.77 7.05 -6.08
C GLY A 128 11.83 7.59 -7.15
N LEU A 129 11.47 8.89 -7.09
CA LEU A 129 10.60 9.54 -8.08
C LEU A 129 11.33 9.87 -9.40
N ASP A 130 12.60 9.53 -9.52
CA ASP A 130 13.43 9.60 -10.72
C ASP A 130 13.32 8.36 -11.63
N ARG A 131 12.60 7.32 -11.17
CA ARG A 131 12.43 6.07 -11.91
C ARG A 131 11.49 6.24 -13.10
N LYS A 132 11.60 5.31 -14.07
CA LYS A 132 10.78 5.30 -15.30
C LYS A 132 9.58 4.37 -15.24
N SER A 133 9.51 3.52 -14.23
CA SER A 133 8.44 2.53 -14.02
C SER A 133 8.36 2.12 -12.56
N ILE A 134 7.21 1.57 -12.17
CA ILE A 134 7.06 0.76 -10.97
C ILE A 134 6.78 -0.67 -11.45
N GLU A 135 7.78 -1.54 -11.27
CA GLU A 135 7.66 -2.92 -11.70
C GLU A 135 6.88 -3.73 -10.69
N ILE A 136 5.87 -4.48 -11.14
CA ILE A 136 5.17 -5.48 -10.34
C ILE A 136 5.92 -6.81 -10.52
N ASP A 137 6.51 -7.30 -9.42
CA ASP A 137 7.30 -8.54 -9.41
C ASP A 137 6.40 -9.78 -9.54
N ARG A 138 5.18 -9.71 -8.97
CA ARG A 138 4.21 -10.81 -9.02
C ARG A 138 2.80 -10.28 -9.32
N VAL A 139 2.22 -10.78 -10.38
CA VAL A 139 0.83 -10.53 -10.75
C VAL A 139 -0.07 -11.51 -10.02
N MET A 140 -1.18 -11.00 -9.46
CA MET A 140 -2.22 -11.79 -8.82
C MET A 140 -3.52 -11.70 -9.60
N GLU A 141 -4.18 -12.84 -9.71
CA GLU A 141 -5.52 -12.97 -10.30
C GLU A 141 -6.59 -13.10 -9.22
N ASP A 142 -7.85 -13.01 -9.61
CA ASP A 142 -8.99 -13.15 -8.68
C ASP A 142 -8.99 -14.52 -8.01
N GLY A 143 -8.99 -14.53 -6.68
CA GLY A 143 -8.97 -15.75 -5.88
C GLY A 143 -7.58 -16.28 -5.53
N ASP A 144 -6.49 -15.70 -6.08
CA ASP A 144 -5.13 -16.08 -5.69
C ASP A 144 -4.87 -15.82 -4.22
N GLU A 145 -3.94 -16.57 -3.65
CA GLU A 145 -3.62 -16.52 -2.23
C GLU A 145 -2.10 -16.48 -1.97
N ILE A 146 -1.72 -15.78 -0.90
CA ILE A 146 -0.35 -15.81 -0.35
C ILE A 146 -0.44 -16.22 1.12
N ASP A 147 0.29 -17.27 1.50
CA ASP A 147 0.47 -17.67 2.89
C ASP A 147 1.63 -16.89 3.53
N LEU A 148 1.34 -16.18 4.63
CA LEU A 148 2.32 -15.46 5.43
C LEU A 148 2.81 -16.28 6.65
N GLY A 149 2.35 -17.52 6.80
CA GLY A 149 2.48 -18.31 8.02
C GLY A 149 1.38 -17.96 9.02
N GLY A 150 0.37 -18.83 9.10
CA GLY A 150 -0.80 -18.64 9.99
C GLY A 150 -1.78 -17.55 9.57
N LEU A 151 -1.47 -16.76 8.55
CA LEU A 151 -2.36 -15.82 7.88
C LEU A 151 -2.28 -16.00 6.38
N THR A 152 -3.45 -15.90 5.71
CA THR A 152 -3.57 -15.96 4.26
C THR A 152 -4.05 -14.61 3.73
N LEU A 153 -3.37 -14.05 2.74
CA LEU A 153 -3.86 -12.94 1.94
C LEU A 153 -4.61 -13.51 0.75
N LYS A 154 -5.90 -13.29 0.66
CA LYS A 154 -6.72 -13.68 -0.49
C LYS A 154 -7.02 -12.46 -1.35
N PHE A 155 -6.62 -12.51 -2.61
CA PHE A 155 -6.78 -11.42 -3.56
C PHE A 155 -8.12 -11.51 -4.28
N LEU A 156 -8.81 -10.37 -4.37
CA LEU A 156 -10.12 -10.25 -5.01
C LEU A 156 -10.07 -9.11 -6.02
N HIS A 157 -10.43 -9.35 -7.26
CA HIS A 157 -10.58 -8.26 -8.22
C HIS A 157 -11.85 -7.48 -7.93
N THR A 158 -11.71 -6.20 -7.62
CA THR A 158 -12.80 -5.31 -7.24
C THR A 158 -12.81 -4.04 -8.09
N PRO A 159 -12.96 -4.18 -9.43
CA PRO A 159 -13.00 -3.02 -10.32
C PRO A 159 -14.22 -2.16 -10.04
N GLY A 160 -14.08 -0.85 -10.21
CA GLY A 160 -15.12 0.14 -9.96
C GLY A 160 -14.48 1.52 -9.87
N HIS A 161 -13.94 1.89 -8.74
CA HIS A 161 -13.15 3.12 -8.56
C HIS A 161 -11.99 3.19 -9.57
N SER A 162 -11.26 2.10 -9.73
CA SER A 162 -10.27 1.90 -10.78
C SER A 162 -10.47 0.53 -11.43
N SER A 163 -10.17 0.45 -12.74
CA SER A 163 -10.25 -0.80 -13.49
C SER A 163 -9.18 -1.83 -13.11
N CYS A 164 -8.16 -1.42 -12.35
CA CYS A 164 -7.09 -2.29 -11.85
C CYS A 164 -7.20 -2.61 -10.36
N SER A 165 -8.32 -2.22 -9.70
CA SER A 165 -8.49 -2.37 -8.26
C SER A 165 -8.52 -3.83 -7.82
N MET A 166 -7.79 -4.09 -6.74
CA MET A 166 -7.78 -5.34 -5.98
C MET A 166 -8.06 -5.04 -4.51
N SER A 167 -8.88 -5.87 -3.89
CA SER A 167 -9.02 -5.95 -2.44
C SER A 167 -8.28 -7.16 -1.89
N VAL A 168 -7.89 -7.09 -0.62
CA VAL A 168 -7.22 -8.20 0.07
C VAL A 168 -8.04 -8.63 1.28
N TYR A 169 -8.51 -9.86 1.27
CA TYR A 169 -9.22 -10.46 2.40
C TYR A 169 -8.28 -11.33 3.22
N ILE A 170 -8.35 -11.20 4.54
CA ILE A 170 -7.54 -11.94 5.51
C ILE A 170 -8.52 -12.76 6.37
N PRO A 171 -8.81 -14.02 5.99
CA PRO A 171 -9.87 -14.83 6.63
C PRO A 171 -9.70 -15.00 8.14
N GLN A 172 -8.47 -15.22 8.60
CA GLN A 172 -8.15 -15.47 10.00
C GLN A 172 -8.43 -14.27 10.91
N GLU A 173 -8.27 -13.05 10.36
CA GLU A 173 -8.56 -11.79 11.05
C GLU A 173 -9.97 -11.27 10.75
N LYS A 174 -10.72 -11.91 9.82
CA LYS A 174 -12.01 -11.42 9.28
C LYS A 174 -11.90 -9.98 8.80
N ALA A 175 -10.76 -9.62 8.22
CA ALA A 175 -10.43 -8.28 7.79
C ALA A 175 -10.41 -8.19 6.26
N LEU A 176 -10.91 -7.09 5.72
CA LEU A 176 -10.90 -6.77 4.30
C LEU A 176 -10.20 -5.42 4.11
N SER A 177 -9.10 -5.41 3.36
CA SER A 177 -8.48 -4.19 2.85
C SER A 177 -9.05 -3.91 1.47
N ALA A 178 -10.09 -3.10 1.41
CA ALA A 178 -10.81 -2.82 0.18
C ALA A 178 -10.25 -1.61 -0.58
N SER A 179 -9.41 -0.79 0.05
CA SER A 179 -8.97 0.50 -0.50
C SER A 179 -10.20 1.31 -0.98
N ASP A 180 -10.09 2.08 -2.03
CA ASP A 180 -11.16 2.93 -2.55
C ASP A 180 -12.36 2.17 -3.13
N ALA A 181 -12.22 0.86 -3.36
CA ALA A 181 -13.36 0.01 -3.72
C ALA A 181 -14.39 -0.09 -2.57
N GLY A 182 -13.98 0.15 -1.32
CA GLY A 182 -14.84 0.25 -0.14
C GLY A 182 -15.52 1.61 0.03
N GLY A 183 -15.18 2.59 -0.80
CA GLY A 183 -15.59 3.98 -0.68
C GLY A 183 -14.77 4.76 0.38
N ILE A 184 -14.83 6.09 0.29
CA ILE A 184 -14.19 6.99 1.24
C ILE A 184 -15.26 7.49 2.20
N PRO A 185 -15.16 7.25 3.51
CA PRO A 185 -16.15 7.77 4.46
C PRO A 185 -15.98 9.29 4.60
N TYR A 186 -16.90 10.04 4.02
CA TYR A 186 -17.03 11.47 4.27
C TYR A 186 -18.07 11.72 5.37
N GLY A 187 -17.67 12.39 6.44
CA GLY A 187 -18.57 12.79 7.52
C GLY A 187 -18.91 11.67 8.51
N GLU A 188 -20.08 11.78 9.17
CA GLU A 188 -20.54 10.75 10.12
C GLU A 188 -20.70 9.40 9.43
N PRO A 189 -20.20 8.31 10.03
CA PRO A 189 -20.30 6.99 9.43
C PRO A 189 -21.77 6.63 9.18
N VAL A 190 -22.09 6.27 7.94
CA VAL A 190 -23.43 5.78 7.60
C VAL A 190 -23.67 4.47 8.36
N ARG A 191 -24.52 4.54 9.39
CA ARG A 191 -24.76 3.42 10.33
C ARG A 191 -25.64 2.30 9.78
N THR A 192 -26.05 2.36 8.52
CA THR A 192 -26.98 1.36 7.97
C THR A 192 -26.62 0.95 6.55
N PHE A 193 -25.95 -0.19 6.41
CA PHE A 193 -26.22 -1.06 5.28
C PHE A 193 -27.35 -2.00 5.71
N ARG A 194 -28.53 -1.84 5.12
CA ARG A 194 -29.60 -2.84 5.16
C ARG A 194 -29.45 -3.79 4.00
#